data_4f33f518339e79b34efc624639d86099
#
_entry.id   4f33f518339e79b34efc624639d86099
#
_cell.length_a   1.000
_cell.length_b   1.000
_cell.length_c   1.000
_cell.angle_alpha   90.00
_cell.angle_beta   90.00
_cell.angle_gamma   90.00
#
_symmetry.space_group_name_H-M   'P 1'
#
loop_
_entity.id
_entity.type
_entity.pdbx_description
1 polymer ?
#
loop_
_entity_poly.entity_id
_entity_poly.type
_entity_poly.pdbx_seq_one_letter_code
_entity_poly.pdbx_strand_id
1 'polypeptide(L)'
;GKEITDGLMVCRAFKDKASQGGLSLRLDTHGGRYIEGLDVAGSYAVLERNAPEAIRGYRNEQERRYLIGTGVSAAAVWHLREMLDNAGFNNVKIVGSSGFGPEKCKVFSLANVPVNVIGTGSYLPNRWSETYATADIVSYGGKSQVKLGREFLLRS
;
A
#
# COMPACT_ATOMS: atom_id res chain seq x y z
N GLY A 1 -5.58 4.12 12.22
CA GLY A 1 -5.69 3.00 11.63
C GLY A 1 -6.51 1.84 12.10
N LYS A 2 -7.38 1.40 11.25
CA LYS A 2 -8.17 0.18 11.41
C LYS A 2 -8.10 -0.65 10.12
N GLU A 3 -6.92 -0.70 9.52
CA GLU A 3 -6.74 -1.28 8.19
C GLU A 3 -7.16 -2.75 8.13
N ILE A 4 -6.84 -3.51 9.16
CA ILE A 4 -7.20 -4.93 9.26
C ILE A 4 -8.70 -5.06 9.55
N THR A 5 -9.19 -4.36 10.57
CA THR A 5 -10.60 -4.40 10.99
C THR A 5 -11.52 -4.00 9.84
N ASP A 6 -11.26 -2.85 9.20
CA ASP A 6 -12.08 -2.35 8.10
C ASP A 6 -11.95 -3.22 6.84
N GLY A 7 -10.74 -3.71 6.55
CA GLY A 7 -10.49 -4.64 5.44
C GLY A 7 -11.29 -5.93 5.57
N LEU A 8 -11.28 -6.55 6.74
CA LEU A 8 -12.07 -7.76 7.01
C LEU A 8 -13.58 -7.49 6.97
N MET A 9 -14.02 -6.32 7.43
CA MET A 9 -15.42 -5.92 7.34
C MET A 9 -15.86 -5.81 5.86
N VAL A 10 -15.07 -5.19 5.01
CA VAL A 10 -15.33 -5.10 3.56
C VAL A 10 -15.36 -6.50 2.93
N CYS A 11 -14.40 -7.37 3.25
CA CYS A 11 -14.38 -8.74 2.73
C CYS A 11 -15.65 -9.54 3.14
N ARG A 12 -16.14 -9.36 4.35
CA ARG A 12 -17.39 -9.99 4.80
C ARG A 12 -18.62 -9.44 4.08
N ALA A 13 -18.67 -8.11 3.88
CA ALA A 13 -19.77 -7.45 3.15
C ALA A 13 -19.84 -7.86 1.67
N PHE A 14 -18.68 -8.16 1.05
CA PHE A 14 -18.56 -8.59 -0.34
C PHE A 14 -18.04 -10.02 -0.48
N LYS A 15 -18.52 -10.92 0.36
CA LYS A 15 -18.01 -12.30 0.50
C LYS A 15 -17.89 -13.05 -0.82
N ASP A 16 -18.91 -12.98 -1.68
CA ASP A 16 -18.89 -13.70 -2.95
C ASP A 16 -17.80 -13.18 -3.90
N LYS A 17 -17.63 -11.86 -3.99
CA LYS A 17 -16.54 -11.24 -4.76
C LYS A 17 -15.18 -11.57 -4.17
N ALA A 18 -15.05 -11.55 -2.85
CA ALA A 18 -13.82 -11.88 -2.16
C ALA A 18 -13.40 -13.33 -2.44
N SER A 19 -14.32 -14.29 -2.35
CA SER A 19 -14.06 -15.71 -2.61
C SER A 19 -13.70 -16.01 -4.07
N GLN A 20 -14.24 -15.23 -5.02
CA GLN A 20 -13.96 -15.36 -6.45
C GLN A 20 -12.69 -14.61 -6.91
N GLY A 21 -11.96 -13.94 -6.01
CA GLY A 21 -10.78 -13.14 -6.36
C GLY A 21 -11.10 -11.81 -7.08
N GLY A 22 -12.37 -11.39 -7.05
CA GLY A 22 -12.86 -10.14 -7.62
C GLY A 22 -12.72 -8.92 -6.69
N LEU A 23 -12.10 -9.09 -5.50
CA LEU A 23 -11.86 -8.03 -4.53
C LEU A 23 -10.37 -7.81 -4.33
N SER A 24 -9.99 -6.55 -4.21
CA SER A 24 -8.63 -6.14 -3.85
C SER A 24 -8.68 -5.14 -2.70
N LEU A 25 -7.77 -5.26 -1.74
CA LEU A 25 -7.58 -4.28 -0.68
C LEU A 25 -6.31 -3.47 -0.95
N ARG A 26 -6.40 -2.15 -0.92
CA ARG A 26 -5.24 -1.26 -1.03
C ARG A 26 -4.73 -0.89 0.35
N LEU A 27 -3.52 -1.32 0.65
CA LEU A 27 -2.80 -0.90 1.84
C LEU A 27 -2.04 0.39 1.54
N ASP A 28 -2.36 1.44 2.30
CA ASP A 28 -1.81 2.79 2.16
C ASP A 28 -1.54 3.41 3.55
N THR A 29 -0.99 2.62 4.46
CA THR A 29 -0.68 3.05 5.83
C THR A 29 0.32 4.19 5.82
N HIS A 30 0.03 5.26 6.56
CA HIS A 30 0.91 6.41 6.68
C HIS A 30 2.29 6.03 7.22
N GLY A 31 3.36 6.58 6.64
CA GLY A 31 4.75 6.25 6.98
C GLY A 31 5.20 6.56 8.41
N GLY A 32 4.40 7.26 9.20
CA GLY A 32 4.70 7.59 10.60
C GLY A 32 4.17 6.58 11.64
N ARG A 33 3.48 5.53 11.23
CA ARG A 33 2.92 4.53 12.15
C ARG A 33 2.95 3.12 11.59
N TYR A 34 2.84 2.13 12.47
CA TYR A 34 2.61 0.73 12.08
C TYR A 34 1.17 0.52 11.62
N ILE A 35 0.95 -0.52 10.83
CA ILE A 35 -0.39 -1.04 10.53
C ILE A 35 -1.06 -1.53 11.84
N GLU A 36 -2.38 -1.56 11.85
CA GLU A 36 -3.16 -2.10 12.97
C GLU A 36 -2.65 -3.48 13.41
N GLY A 37 -2.38 -3.63 14.70
CA GLY A 37 -1.93 -4.89 15.30
C GLY A 37 -0.43 -5.19 15.20
N LEU A 38 0.37 -4.31 14.58
CA LEU A 38 1.82 -4.46 14.56
C LEU A 38 2.54 -3.37 15.37
N ASP A 39 3.69 -3.78 15.86
CA ASP A 39 4.80 -2.97 16.37
C ASP A 39 6.11 -3.53 15.82
N VAL A 40 7.24 -3.10 16.36
CA VAL A 40 8.57 -3.60 15.95
C VAL A 40 8.70 -5.11 16.18
N ALA A 41 8.33 -5.59 17.37
CA ALA A 41 8.48 -7.00 17.74
C ALA A 41 7.55 -7.89 16.92
N GLY A 42 6.29 -7.48 16.74
CA GLY A 42 5.32 -8.15 15.89
C GLY A 42 5.76 -8.22 14.43
N SER A 43 6.38 -7.14 13.92
CA SER A 43 6.90 -7.09 12.54
C SER A 43 8.05 -8.08 12.33
N TYR A 44 8.98 -8.21 13.29
CA TYR A 44 10.00 -9.25 13.26
C TYR A 44 9.38 -10.65 13.29
N ALA A 45 8.44 -10.90 14.20
CA ALA A 45 7.79 -12.20 14.32
C ALA A 45 7.04 -12.61 13.04
N VAL A 46 6.37 -11.68 12.37
CA VAL A 46 5.70 -11.92 11.08
C VAL A 46 6.73 -12.33 10.02
N LEU A 47 7.85 -11.62 9.90
CA LEU A 47 8.85 -11.95 8.87
C LEU A 47 9.67 -13.20 9.20
N GLU A 48 9.92 -13.51 10.47
CA GLU A 48 10.54 -14.78 10.85
C GLU A 48 9.71 -15.99 10.41
N ARG A 49 8.37 -15.86 10.38
CA ARG A 49 7.49 -16.92 9.88
C ARG A 49 7.41 -17.00 8.36
N ASN A 50 7.42 -15.84 7.68
CA ASN A 50 7.06 -15.74 6.26
C ASN A 50 8.25 -15.50 5.33
N ALA A 51 9.31 -14.86 5.82
CA ALA A 51 10.49 -14.47 5.02
C ALA A 51 11.77 -14.42 5.89
N PRO A 52 12.13 -15.52 6.59
CA PRO A 52 13.25 -15.54 7.55
C PRO A 52 14.59 -15.12 6.92
N GLU A 53 14.86 -15.52 5.69
CA GLU A 53 16.09 -15.16 4.99
C GLU A 53 16.18 -13.65 4.73
N ALA A 54 15.07 -13.01 4.41
CA ALA A 54 15.05 -11.57 4.17
C ALA A 54 15.30 -10.79 5.46
N ILE A 55 14.65 -11.17 6.57
CA ILE A 55 14.80 -10.44 7.85
C ILE A 55 16.16 -10.68 8.51
N ARG A 56 16.81 -11.81 8.26
CA ARG A 56 18.17 -12.12 8.76
C ARG A 56 19.26 -11.58 7.85
N GLY A 57 18.95 -11.32 6.56
CA GLY A 57 19.91 -10.96 5.51
C GLY A 57 19.87 -9.50 5.07
N TYR A 58 19.14 -8.59 5.73
CA TYR A 58 19.16 -7.19 5.35
C TYR A 58 20.55 -6.56 5.55
N ARG A 59 20.94 -5.65 4.66
CA ARG A 59 22.31 -5.14 4.57
C ARG A 59 22.48 -3.72 5.14
N ASN A 60 21.38 -3.01 5.30
CA ASN A 60 21.41 -1.62 5.74
C ASN A 60 20.07 -1.20 6.38
N GLU A 61 20.08 -0.03 7.02
CA GLU A 61 18.91 0.51 7.72
C GLU A 61 17.72 0.77 6.79
N GLN A 62 17.96 1.13 5.53
CA GLN A 62 16.89 1.37 4.57
C GLN A 62 16.17 0.07 4.20
N GLU A 63 16.91 -1.02 3.97
CA GLU A 63 16.31 -2.34 3.75
C GLU A 63 15.53 -2.81 4.98
N ARG A 64 16.08 -2.62 6.19
CA ARG A 64 15.39 -2.92 7.44
C ARG A 64 14.07 -2.15 7.56
N ARG A 65 14.05 -0.85 7.22
CA ARG A 65 12.82 -0.05 7.22
C ARG A 65 11.78 -0.57 6.23
N TYR A 66 12.19 -1.04 5.05
CA TYR A 66 11.26 -1.64 4.09
C TYR A 66 10.72 -2.98 4.56
N LEU A 67 11.48 -3.72 5.35
CA LEU A 67 11.06 -5.00 5.92
C LEU A 67 10.10 -4.83 7.10
N ILE A 68 10.50 -4.09 8.15
CA ILE A 68 9.81 -4.03 9.44
C ILE A 68 9.45 -2.62 9.91
N GLY A 69 9.68 -1.59 9.09
CA GLY A 69 9.40 -0.21 9.47
C GLY A 69 7.91 0.14 9.48
N THR A 70 7.65 1.39 9.81
CA THR A 70 6.30 1.99 9.74
C THR A 70 5.82 2.15 8.30
N GLY A 71 4.54 2.38 8.12
CA GLY A 71 3.89 2.48 6.80
C GLY A 71 3.64 1.12 6.16
N VAL A 72 3.72 1.08 4.83
CA VAL A 72 3.55 -0.16 4.06
C VAL A 72 4.88 -0.89 3.96
N SER A 73 5.25 -1.64 4.98
CA SER A 73 6.42 -2.51 5.01
C SER A 73 6.10 -3.93 4.55
N ALA A 74 7.11 -4.76 4.34
CA ALA A 74 6.93 -6.18 4.03
C ALA A 74 6.14 -6.90 5.13
N ALA A 75 6.48 -6.64 6.40
CA ALA A 75 5.74 -7.18 7.55
C ALA A 75 4.28 -6.75 7.56
N ALA A 76 3.99 -5.49 7.20
CA ALA A 76 2.61 -4.99 7.15
C ALA A 76 1.76 -5.73 6.11
N VAL A 77 2.33 -6.03 4.93
CA VAL A 77 1.62 -6.78 3.88
C VAL A 77 1.45 -8.24 4.26
N TRP A 78 2.48 -8.89 4.81
CA TRP A 78 2.38 -10.26 5.31
C TRP A 78 1.36 -10.38 6.44
N HIS A 79 1.34 -9.42 7.37
CA HIS A 79 0.34 -9.39 8.45
C HIS A 79 -1.09 -9.29 7.90
N LEU A 80 -1.33 -8.38 6.96
CA LEU A 80 -2.63 -8.30 6.29
C LEU A 80 -3.00 -9.62 5.61
N ARG A 81 -2.04 -10.28 4.93
CA ARG A 81 -2.26 -11.56 4.27
C ARG A 81 -2.63 -12.65 5.29
N GLU A 82 -1.87 -12.79 6.38
CA GLU A 82 -2.19 -13.73 7.46
C GLU A 82 -3.60 -13.51 8.02
N MET A 83 -3.98 -12.26 8.26
CA MET A 83 -5.31 -11.94 8.79
C MET A 83 -6.44 -12.26 7.80
N LEU A 84 -6.21 -12.03 6.50
CA LEU A 84 -7.17 -12.39 5.46
C LEU A 84 -7.30 -13.91 5.32
N ASP A 85 -6.19 -14.63 5.33
CA ASP A 85 -6.17 -16.10 5.20
C ASP A 85 -6.82 -16.77 6.40
N ASN A 86 -6.53 -16.32 7.61
CA ASN A 86 -7.15 -16.80 8.83
C ASN A 86 -8.67 -16.55 8.87
N ALA A 87 -9.14 -15.53 8.16
CA ALA A 87 -10.57 -15.24 8.00
C ALA A 87 -11.22 -15.94 6.80
N GLY A 88 -10.46 -16.76 6.04
CA GLY A 88 -10.94 -17.51 4.88
C GLY A 88 -11.00 -16.70 3.57
N PHE A 89 -10.30 -15.55 3.50
CA PHE A 89 -10.27 -14.67 2.32
C PHE A 89 -8.98 -14.80 1.50
N ASN A 90 -8.56 -16.02 1.22
CA ASN A 90 -7.30 -16.35 0.52
C ASN A 90 -7.20 -15.78 -0.90
N ASN A 91 -8.33 -15.54 -1.57
CA ASN A 91 -8.38 -15.04 -2.94
C ASN A 91 -8.41 -13.51 -3.04
N VAL A 92 -8.49 -12.79 -1.92
CA VAL A 92 -8.44 -11.33 -1.90
C VAL A 92 -7.03 -10.86 -2.27
N LYS A 93 -6.95 -9.98 -3.26
CA LYS A 93 -5.69 -9.41 -3.74
C LYS A 93 -5.25 -8.24 -2.87
N ILE A 94 -3.95 -8.03 -2.77
CA ILE A 94 -3.37 -6.90 -2.02
C ILE A 94 -2.70 -5.95 -3.00
N VAL A 95 -3.08 -4.67 -2.90
CA VAL A 95 -2.44 -3.56 -3.60
C VAL A 95 -1.61 -2.79 -2.59
N GLY A 96 -0.29 -2.72 -2.79
CA GLY A 96 0.61 -1.90 -1.98
C GLY A 96 0.77 -0.50 -2.58
N SER A 97 0.58 0.54 -1.79
CA SER A 97 0.89 1.91 -2.20
C SER A 97 1.71 2.62 -1.12
N SER A 98 2.14 3.87 -1.39
CA SER A 98 3.02 4.66 -0.51
C SER A 98 4.52 4.33 -0.61
N GLY A 99 5.24 5.22 -1.28
CA GLY A 99 6.71 5.25 -1.31
C GLY A 99 7.38 4.07 -2.01
N PHE A 100 6.72 3.44 -2.99
CA PHE A 100 7.35 2.40 -3.78
C PHE A 100 8.25 2.99 -4.86
N GLY A 101 9.52 2.60 -4.81
CA GLY A 101 10.56 2.79 -5.80
C GLY A 101 11.32 1.48 -6.00
N PRO A 102 12.34 1.44 -6.90
CA PRO A 102 13.05 0.21 -7.24
C PRO A 102 13.64 -0.53 -6.04
N GLU A 103 14.22 0.18 -5.08
CA GLU A 103 14.84 -0.42 -3.89
C GLU A 103 13.81 -1.13 -3.02
N LYS A 104 12.69 -0.47 -2.75
CA LYS A 104 11.61 -1.09 -1.98
C LYS A 104 11.01 -2.29 -2.69
N CYS A 105 10.80 -2.20 -4.01
CA CYS A 105 10.34 -3.33 -4.83
C CYS A 105 11.32 -4.51 -4.75
N LYS A 106 12.63 -4.26 -4.80
CA LYS A 106 13.66 -5.30 -4.65
C LYS A 106 13.57 -5.99 -3.29
N VAL A 107 13.44 -5.24 -2.21
CA VAL A 107 13.30 -5.81 -0.85
C VAL A 107 12.02 -6.63 -0.73
N PHE A 108 10.91 -6.14 -1.28
CA PHE A 108 9.64 -6.86 -1.32
C PHE A 108 9.73 -8.17 -2.10
N SER A 109 10.46 -8.17 -3.22
CA SER A 109 10.73 -9.38 -4.00
C SER A 109 11.57 -10.39 -3.21
N LEU A 110 12.64 -9.95 -2.54
CA LEU A 110 13.49 -10.83 -1.71
C LEU A 110 12.73 -11.43 -0.53
N ALA A 111 11.76 -10.72 0.00
CA ALA A 111 10.90 -11.19 1.10
C ALA A 111 9.63 -11.92 0.59
N ASN A 112 9.53 -12.21 -0.70
CA ASN A 112 8.37 -12.87 -1.33
C ASN A 112 7.02 -12.27 -0.85
N VAL A 113 6.97 -10.93 -0.74
CA VAL A 113 5.79 -10.24 -0.19
C VAL A 113 4.56 -10.50 -1.05
N PRO A 114 3.43 -10.94 -0.48
CA PRO A 114 2.22 -11.31 -1.22
C PRO A 114 1.44 -10.06 -1.69
N VAL A 115 2.06 -9.22 -2.49
CA VAL A 115 1.47 -8.06 -3.13
C VAL A 115 1.21 -8.35 -4.60
N ASN A 116 -0.02 -8.05 -5.07
CA ASN A 116 -0.44 -8.33 -6.45
C ASN A 116 -0.22 -7.10 -7.35
N VAL A 117 -0.34 -5.90 -6.80
CA VAL A 117 -0.19 -4.64 -7.54
C VAL A 117 0.56 -3.64 -6.68
N ILE A 118 1.43 -2.85 -7.29
CA ILE A 118 2.18 -1.78 -6.63
C ILE A 118 1.83 -0.44 -7.27
N GLY A 119 1.44 0.53 -6.44
CA GLY A 119 1.26 1.93 -6.83
C GLY A 119 2.56 2.73 -6.67
N THR A 120 3.08 3.27 -7.76
CA THR A 120 4.36 3.99 -7.82
C THR A 120 4.21 5.49 -8.07
N GLY A 121 3.04 6.07 -7.79
CA GLY A 121 2.70 7.45 -8.16
C GLY A 121 3.69 8.52 -7.68
N SER A 122 4.36 8.33 -6.55
CA SER A 122 5.36 9.27 -6.05
C SER A 122 6.75 9.11 -6.68
N TYR A 123 7.06 7.95 -7.23
CA TYR A 123 8.36 7.67 -7.84
C TYR A 123 8.49 8.27 -9.25
N LEU A 124 7.45 8.16 -10.05
CA LEU A 124 7.44 8.65 -11.43
C LEU A 124 7.69 10.15 -11.52
N PRO A 125 7.00 11.03 -10.76
CA PRO A 125 7.29 12.47 -10.76
C PRO A 125 8.72 12.83 -10.35
N ASN A 126 9.34 12.07 -9.44
CA ASN A 126 10.72 12.30 -9.03
C ASN A 126 11.73 12.03 -10.15
N ARG A 127 11.37 11.23 -11.14
CA ARG A 127 12.20 10.90 -12.32
C ARG A 127 11.85 11.74 -13.54
N TRP A 128 10.65 12.26 -13.60
CA TRP A 128 10.18 13.12 -14.67
C TRP A 128 10.26 14.58 -14.22
N SER A 129 11.49 15.08 -14.01
CA SER A 129 11.72 16.42 -13.49
C SER A 129 11.22 17.53 -14.43
N GLU A 130 10.99 17.23 -15.71
CA GLU A 130 10.70 18.23 -16.74
C GLU A 130 9.27 18.17 -17.30
N THR A 131 8.55 17.09 -17.10
CA THR A 131 7.18 16.95 -17.60
C THR A 131 6.29 16.14 -16.69
N TYR A 132 5.29 16.79 -16.09
CA TYR A 132 4.15 16.10 -15.48
C TYR A 132 2.87 16.78 -15.95
N ALA A 133 1.82 16.00 -16.14
CA ALA A 133 0.48 16.50 -16.45
C ALA A 133 -0.34 16.55 -15.16
N THR A 134 -1.00 17.69 -14.92
CA THR A 134 -2.07 17.81 -13.93
C THR A 134 -3.39 18.00 -14.65
N ALA A 135 -4.43 17.39 -14.13
CA ALA A 135 -5.80 17.59 -14.60
C ALA A 135 -6.58 18.36 -13.52
N ASP A 136 -7.17 19.46 -13.91
CA ASP A 136 -8.06 20.26 -13.07
C ASP A 136 -9.46 20.32 -13.70
N ILE A 137 -10.47 20.18 -12.85
CA ILE A 137 -11.86 20.38 -13.29
C ILE A 137 -12.07 21.87 -13.43
N VAL A 138 -12.50 22.33 -14.61
CA VAL A 138 -12.82 23.71 -14.90
C VAL A 138 -14.33 23.93 -15.15
N SER A 139 -15.07 22.83 -15.38
CA SER A 139 -16.53 22.86 -15.53
C SER A 139 -17.14 21.58 -15.00
N TYR A 140 -18.25 21.66 -14.31
CA TYR A 140 -19.04 20.54 -13.84
C TYR A 140 -20.50 20.79 -13.98
N GLY A 141 -21.26 19.90 -14.61
CA GLY A 141 -22.70 20.08 -14.86
C GLY A 141 -23.04 21.34 -15.69
N GLY A 142 -22.17 21.73 -16.63
CA GLY A 142 -22.33 22.93 -17.47
C GLY A 142 -22.05 24.25 -16.75
N LYS A 143 -21.56 24.22 -15.51
CA LYS A 143 -21.16 25.40 -14.74
C LYS A 143 -19.65 25.46 -14.59
N SER A 144 -19.09 26.67 -14.72
CA SER A 144 -17.69 26.93 -14.41
C SER A 144 -17.43 26.63 -12.94
N GLN A 145 -16.51 25.69 -12.67
CA GLN A 145 -16.17 25.27 -11.31
C GLN A 145 -14.72 24.82 -11.26
N VAL A 146 -13.98 25.37 -10.34
CA VAL A 146 -12.58 25.01 -10.10
C VAL A 146 -12.35 24.73 -8.63
N LYS A 147 -11.28 24.02 -8.34
CA LYS A 147 -10.78 23.84 -6.98
C LYS A 147 -10.36 25.18 -6.40
N LEU A 148 -10.65 25.40 -5.10
CA LEU A 148 -10.23 26.60 -4.38
C LEU A 148 -8.71 26.84 -4.55
N GLY A 149 -8.32 28.06 -4.95
CA GLY A 149 -6.95 28.43 -5.28
C GLY A 149 -6.53 28.16 -6.74
N ARG A 150 -7.47 27.72 -7.60
CA ARG A 150 -7.24 27.47 -9.03
C ARG A 150 -8.11 28.35 -9.93
N GLU A 151 -8.65 29.46 -9.39
CA GLU A 151 -9.55 30.37 -10.08
C GLU A 151 -8.95 31.02 -11.35
N PHE A 152 -7.63 31.07 -11.44
CA PHE A 152 -6.92 31.55 -12.61
C PHE A 152 -7.21 30.72 -13.87
N LEU A 153 -7.61 29.44 -13.73
CA LEU A 153 -7.98 28.56 -14.85
C LEU A 153 -9.30 28.96 -15.53
N LEU A 154 -10.10 29.81 -14.92
CA LEU A 154 -11.33 30.31 -15.48
C LEU A 154 -11.16 31.61 -16.29
N ARG A 155 -9.96 32.15 -16.40
CA ARG A 155 -9.64 33.43 -17.05
C ARG A 155 -9.21 33.30 -18.51
N SER A 156 -9.36 32.11 -19.11
CA SER A 156 -9.06 31.86 -20.53
C SER A 156 -10.22 32.16 -21.44
#